data_2ac4138fa3d484bb2c32792d34ffd2e9
#
_entry.id   2ac4138fa3d484bb2c32792d34ffd2e9
#
_cell.length_a   1.000
_cell.length_b   1.000
_cell.length_c   1.000
_cell.angle_alpha   90.00
_cell.angle_beta   90.00
_cell.angle_gamma   90.00
#
_symmetry.space_group_name_H-M   'P 1'
#
loop_
_entity.id
_entity.type
_entity.pdbx_description
1 polymer ?
#
loop_
_entity_poly.entity_id
_entity_poly.type
_entity_poly.pdbx_seq_one_letter_code
_entity_poly.pdbx_strand_id
1 'polypeptide(L)'
;MPPRPSPTHFLCLPLVNGVSRRQLSASLSAFNADVTSPDSFAIPEQAVRPLGTLHLTIGVMSFPKDEGLEKAVALLKTLVPRRILANIKAAEATPATAGSAQERGDTTEEPSGPPPPLLSVTLKGLHSMQPTASRSSVLYASPVDNEGTLLRFCEELRATFQEAGLMAVENRPLLLHATIINTIYVKGRNRGKRHEKPTIDARGILDRYGDFVWMEEVPVEKIAICKMGAKKQEDGDEAYEVEAEIDLN
;
A
#
# COMPACT_ATOMS: atom_id res chain seq x y z
N MET A 1 -29.65 9.18 -5.16
CA MET A 1 -28.43 9.70 -4.50
C MET A 1 -27.55 10.36 -5.53
N PRO A 2 -27.04 11.57 -5.31
CA PRO A 2 -26.08 12.15 -6.25
C PRO A 2 -24.86 11.21 -6.40
N PRO A 3 -24.24 11.16 -7.58
CA PRO A 3 -23.05 10.35 -7.79
C PRO A 3 -21.95 10.81 -6.84
N ARG A 4 -21.26 9.86 -6.21
CA ARG A 4 -20.11 10.20 -5.35
C ARG A 4 -19.07 10.91 -6.21
N PRO A 5 -18.49 12.02 -5.72
CA PRO A 5 -17.43 12.70 -6.46
C PRO A 5 -16.24 11.75 -6.67
N SER A 6 -15.60 11.86 -7.83
CA SER A 6 -14.42 11.06 -8.14
C SER A 6 -13.29 11.34 -7.15
N PRO A 7 -12.57 10.31 -6.68
CA PRO A 7 -11.41 10.50 -5.82
C PRO A 7 -10.35 11.38 -6.50
N THR A 8 -9.79 12.32 -5.76
CA THR A 8 -8.71 13.19 -6.20
C THR A 8 -7.41 12.96 -5.45
N HIS A 9 -7.50 12.45 -4.21
CA HIS A 9 -6.37 12.18 -3.32
C HIS A 9 -6.53 10.83 -2.63
N PHE A 10 -5.45 10.35 -2.03
CA PHE A 10 -5.47 9.14 -1.21
C PHE A 10 -4.48 9.25 -0.05
N LEU A 11 -4.81 8.63 1.07
CA LEU A 11 -3.94 8.41 2.20
C LEU A 11 -3.25 7.07 2.01
N CYS A 12 -1.94 7.01 2.20
CA CYS A 12 -1.16 5.80 1.97
C CYS A 12 0.09 5.69 2.85
N LEU A 13 0.65 4.47 2.86
CA LEU A 13 2.02 4.20 3.26
C LEU A 13 2.86 4.04 1.98
N PRO A 14 3.76 4.99 1.64
CA PRO A 14 4.72 4.83 0.56
C PRO A 14 5.64 3.64 0.86
N LEU A 15 5.87 2.80 -0.15
CA LEU A 15 6.70 1.61 0.01
C LEU A 15 8.12 1.78 -0.51
N VAL A 16 8.38 2.88 -1.24
CA VAL A 16 9.69 3.13 -1.84
C VAL A 16 10.47 4.13 -1.00
N ASN A 17 11.50 3.65 -0.34
CA ASN A 17 12.43 4.42 0.47
C ASN A 17 13.89 4.01 0.18
N GLY A 18 14.85 4.50 0.93
CA GLY A 18 16.26 4.19 0.75
C GLY A 18 16.60 2.69 0.88
N VAL A 19 15.88 1.99 1.76
CA VAL A 19 16.09 0.55 2.03
C VAL A 19 15.38 -0.32 0.98
N SER A 20 14.09 -0.04 0.72
CA SER A 20 13.25 -0.86 -0.16
C SER A 20 13.59 -0.71 -1.64
N ARG A 21 14.04 0.47 -2.08
CA ARG A 21 14.26 0.79 -3.51
C ARG A 21 15.07 -0.29 -4.22
N ARG A 22 16.16 -0.76 -3.58
CA ARG A 22 17.01 -1.78 -4.19
C ARG A 22 16.30 -3.12 -4.34
N GLN A 23 15.58 -3.57 -3.32
CA GLN A 23 14.84 -4.83 -3.33
C GLN A 23 13.72 -4.78 -4.36
N LEU A 24 12.88 -3.75 -4.30
CA LEU A 24 11.74 -3.59 -5.20
C LEU A 24 12.16 -3.38 -6.65
N SER A 25 13.24 -2.64 -6.91
CA SER A 25 13.76 -2.47 -8.27
C SER A 25 14.21 -3.81 -8.86
N ALA A 26 14.94 -4.62 -8.11
CA ALA A 26 15.38 -5.94 -8.55
C ALA A 26 14.19 -6.87 -8.83
N SER A 27 13.24 -6.94 -7.88
CA SER A 27 12.05 -7.79 -7.97
C SER A 27 11.15 -7.40 -9.14
N LEU A 28 10.87 -6.08 -9.30
CA LEU A 28 10.05 -5.59 -10.41
C LEU A 28 10.72 -5.76 -11.76
N SER A 29 12.04 -5.56 -11.86
CA SER A 29 12.77 -5.74 -13.13
C SER A 29 12.74 -7.19 -13.56
N ALA A 30 12.99 -8.14 -12.64
CA ALA A 30 12.90 -9.57 -12.93
C ALA A 30 11.48 -9.98 -13.34
N PHE A 31 10.48 -9.52 -12.60
CA PHE A 31 9.07 -9.77 -12.91
C PHE A 31 8.68 -9.19 -14.28
N ASN A 32 9.01 -7.93 -14.54
CA ASN A 32 8.68 -7.25 -15.79
C ASN A 32 9.29 -7.99 -16.99
N ALA A 33 10.57 -8.35 -16.91
CA ALA A 33 11.26 -9.09 -17.97
C ALA A 33 10.58 -10.43 -18.28
N ASP A 34 10.12 -11.17 -17.26
CA ASP A 34 9.40 -12.44 -17.47
C ASP A 34 8.00 -12.21 -18.04
N VAL A 35 7.16 -11.39 -17.38
CA VAL A 35 5.73 -11.32 -17.74
C VAL A 35 5.48 -10.59 -19.06
N THR A 36 6.39 -9.72 -19.50
CA THR A 36 6.25 -9.00 -20.78
C THR A 36 6.87 -9.76 -21.96
N SER A 37 7.68 -10.78 -21.68
CA SER A 37 8.28 -11.62 -22.73
C SER A 37 7.21 -12.26 -23.62
N PRO A 38 7.35 -12.19 -24.96
CA PRO A 38 6.46 -12.89 -25.89
C PRO A 38 6.42 -14.40 -25.68
N ASP A 39 7.52 -14.97 -25.19
CA ASP A 39 7.67 -16.42 -24.94
C ASP A 39 7.12 -16.84 -23.57
N SER A 40 6.65 -15.89 -22.75
CA SER A 40 6.05 -16.14 -21.44
C SER A 40 4.58 -15.71 -21.43
N PHE A 41 4.23 -14.59 -20.83
CA PHE A 41 2.83 -14.15 -20.66
C PHE A 41 2.41 -13.04 -21.63
N ALA A 42 3.37 -12.40 -22.32
CA ALA A 42 3.14 -11.31 -23.27
C ALA A 42 2.25 -10.17 -22.72
N ILE A 43 2.40 -9.87 -21.43
CA ILE A 43 1.65 -8.78 -20.79
C ILE A 43 2.16 -7.44 -21.34
N PRO A 44 1.29 -6.50 -21.73
CA PRO A 44 1.71 -5.18 -22.13
C PRO A 44 2.52 -4.48 -21.01
N GLU A 45 3.70 -3.99 -21.36
CA GLU A 45 4.61 -3.33 -20.39
C GLU A 45 3.92 -2.20 -19.61
N GLN A 46 3.03 -1.44 -20.26
CA GLN A 46 2.28 -0.36 -19.62
C GLN A 46 1.35 -0.84 -18.49
N ALA A 47 1.04 -2.15 -18.42
CA ALA A 47 0.24 -2.71 -17.34
C ALA A 47 1.05 -2.91 -16.05
N VAL A 48 2.36 -3.11 -16.15
CA VAL A 48 3.26 -3.24 -14.99
C VAL A 48 3.46 -1.87 -14.36
N ARG A 49 3.31 -1.79 -13.04
CA ARG A 49 3.39 -0.51 -12.35
C ARG A 49 4.85 -0.05 -12.19
N PRO A 50 5.14 1.23 -12.45
CA PRO A 50 6.44 1.83 -12.19
C PRO A 50 6.80 1.76 -10.70
N LEU A 51 8.09 1.65 -10.39
CA LEU A 51 8.62 1.50 -9.04
C LEU A 51 8.12 2.59 -8.10
N GLY A 52 8.26 3.85 -8.44
CA GLY A 52 7.88 4.98 -7.60
C GLY A 52 6.38 5.11 -7.34
N THR A 53 5.55 4.25 -7.94
CA THR A 53 4.11 4.23 -7.69
C THR A 53 3.68 3.21 -6.64
N LEU A 54 4.60 2.43 -6.05
CA LEU A 54 4.26 1.39 -5.09
C LEU A 54 3.93 1.96 -3.71
N HIS A 55 2.75 1.66 -3.21
CA HIS A 55 2.24 2.09 -1.91
C HIS A 55 1.13 1.16 -1.40
N LEU A 56 0.83 1.24 -0.11
CA LEU A 56 -0.38 0.66 0.47
C LEU A 56 -1.43 1.75 0.64
N THR A 57 -2.55 1.67 -0.06
CA THR A 57 -3.65 2.63 0.08
C THR A 57 -4.43 2.34 1.36
N ILE A 58 -4.60 3.36 2.21
CA ILE A 58 -5.43 3.33 3.42
C ILE A 58 -6.86 3.74 3.07
N GLY A 59 -7.00 4.76 2.24
CA GLY A 59 -8.31 5.21 1.76
C GLY A 59 -8.21 6.35 0.76
N VAL A 60 -9.33 6.62 0.08
CA VAL A 60 -9.41 7.66 -0.94
C VAL A 60 -10.26 8.83 -0.48
N MET A 61 -9.89 10.02 -0.92
CA MET A 61 -10.53 11.29 -0.57
C MET A 61 -10.87 12.06 -1.84
N SER A 62 -11.89 12.92 -1.76
CA SER A 62 -12.30 13.76 -2.87
C SER A 62 -12.30 15.22 -2.43
N PHE A 63 -11.38 16.00 -2.98
CA PHE A 63 -11.23 17.43 -2.73
C PHE A 63 -11.35 18.19 -4.07
N PRO A 64 -12.59 18.35 -4.60
CA PRO A 64 -12.78 19.10 -5.82
C PRO A 64 -12.31 20.55 -5.60
N LYS A 65 -11.44 21.06 -6.48
CA LYS A 65 -10.81 22.38 -6.36
C LYS A 65 -10.01 22.57 -5.06
N ASP A 66 -9.46 21.48 -4.53
CA ASP A 66 -8.67 21.44 -3.29
C ASP A 66 -9.46 21.84 -2.01
N GLU A 67 -10.79 21.94 -2.11
CA GLU A 67 -11.65 22.22 -0.95
C GLU A 67 -11.57 21.06 0.07
N GLY A 68 -11.07 21.36 1.26
CA GLY A 68 -10.88 20.39 2.34
C GLY A 68 -9.48 19.75 2.39
N LEU A 69 -8.62 19.95 1.39
CA LEU A 69 -7.24 19.44 1.41
C LEU A 69 -6.46 20.00 2.61
N GLU A 70 -6.55 21.30 2.87
CA GLU A 70 -5.88 21.92 4.02
C GLU A 70 -6.29 21.29 5.35
N LYS A 71 -7.57 20.92 5.50
CA LYS A 71 -8.05 20.22 6.71
C LYS A 71 -7.47 18.80 6.82
N ALA A 72 -7.36 18.09 5.69
CA ALA A 72 -6.77 16.76 5.67
C ALA A 72 -5.27 16.81 6.01
N VAL A 73 -4.55 17.79 5.46
CA VAL A 73 -3.13 18.04 5.78
C VAL A 73 -2.94 18.42 7.25
N ALA A 74 -3.80 19.31 7.77
CA ALA A 74 -3.76 19.70 9.18
C ALA A 74 -4.00 18.48 10.10
N LEU A 75 -5.02 17.66 9.79
CA LEU A 75 -5.30 16.44 10.54
C LEU A 75 -4.12 15.47 10.49
N LEU A 76 -3.54 15.22 9.31
CA LEU A 76 -2.37 14.34 9.16
C LEU A 76 -1.24 14.79 10.12
N LYS A 77 -0.94 16.08 10.15
CA LYS A 77 0.12 16.66 11.00
C LYS A 77 -0.15 16.57 12.51
N THR A 78 -1.39 16.34 12.93
CA THR A 78 -1.72 16.13 14.36
C THR A 78 -1.54 14.69 14.81
N LEU A 79 -1.40 13.76 13.89
CA LEU A 79 -1.24 12.35 14.22
C LEU A 79 0.09 12.10 14.92
N VAL A 80 0.06 11.19 15.89
CA VAL A 80 1.23 10.69 16.59
C VAL A 80 1.30 9.16 16.36
N PRO A 81 1.95 8.70 15.28
CA PRO A 81 1.93 7.29 14.88
C PRO A 81 2.41 6.34 15.99
N ARG A 82 3.45 6.73 16.72
CA ARG A 82 3.97 5.97 17.88
C ARG A 82 2.90 5.67 18.92
N ARG A 83 2.04 6.65 19.21
CA ARG A 83 0.95 6.49 20.20
C ARG A 83 -0.11 5.53 19.68
N ILE A 84 -0.47 5.61 18.41
CA ILE A 84 -1.42 4.69 17.78
C ILE A 84 -0.89 3.26 17.88
N LEU A 85 0.36 3.02 17.48
CA LEU A 85 0.99 1.70 17.55
C LEU A 85 1.13 1.19 18.98
N ALA A 86 1.48 2.07 19.94
CA ALA A 86 1.56 1.69 21.36
C ALA A 86 0.20 1.26 21.91
N ASN A 87 -0.88 1.95 21.56
CA ASN A 87 -2.24 1.58 21.96
C ASN A 87 -2.67 0.22 21.37
N ILE A 88 -2.34 -0.04 20.09
CA ILE A 88 -2.63 -1.32 19.45
C ILE A 88 -1.91 -2.46 20.18
N LYS A 89 -0.61 -2.32 20.43
CA LYS A 89 0.19 -3.31 21.14
C LYS A 89 -0.28 -3.53 22.59
N ALA A 90 -0.69 -2.45 23.28
CA ALA A 90 -1.23 -2.56 24.65
C ALA A 90 -2.57 -3.32 24.67
N ALA A 91 -3.43 -3.13 23.67
CA ALA A 91 -4.68 -3.87 23.54
C ALA A 91 -4.47 -5.38 23.27
N GLU A 92 -3.39 -5.74 22.60
CA GLU A 92 -2.97 -7.13 22.36
C GLU A 92 -2.39 -7.80 23.61
N ALA A 93 -1.68 -7.04 24.43
CA ALA A 93 -1.00 -7.53 25.63
C ALA A 93 -1.95 -7.77 26.83
N THR A 94 -3.26 -7.45 26.72
CA THR A 94 -4.23 -7.66 27.80
C THR A 94 -4.77 -9.11 27.71
N PRO A 95 -4.20 -10.11 28.42
CA PRO A 95 -4.72 -11.46 28.41
C PRO A 95 -5.93 -11.53 29.35
N ALA A 96 -6.98 -12.18 28.90
CA ALA A 96 -7.99 -12.73 29.79
C ALA A 96 -7.38 -13.87 30.61
N THR A 97 -6.56 -13.55 31.62
CA THR A 97 -6.37 -14.38 32.82
C THR A 97 -5.31 -13.72 33.74
N ALA A 98 -5.72 -13.40 34.95
CA ALA A 98 -4.82 -13.07 36.06
C ALA A 98 -4.04 -14.33 36.47
N GLY A 99 -2.72 -14.22 36.55
CA GLY A 99 -1.89 -15.31 37.07
C GLY A 99 -0.40 -14.98 37.10
N SER A 100 0.06 -14.59 38.29
CA SER A 100 1.45 -14.65 38.81
C SER A 100 2.56 -13.89 38.10
N ALA A 101 2.96 -12.81 38.76
CA ALA A 101 4.24 -12.13 38.62
C ALA A 101 5.42 -13.09 38.88
N GLN A 102 6.40 -13.07 38.01
CA GLN A 102 7.73 -13.57 38.28
C GLN A 102 8.76 -12.56 37.73
N GLU A 103 9.36 -11.84 38.64
CA GLU A 103 10.52 -10.97 38.40
C GLU A 103 11.66 -11.80 37.82
N ARG A 104 12.20 -11.35 36.67
CA ARG A 104 13.53 -11.78 36.22
C ARG A 104 14.39 -10.57 35.92
N GLY A 105 15.51 -10.61 36.58
CA GLY A 105 16.63 -9.72 36.70
C GLY A 105 17.02 -8.86 35.50
N ASP A 106 17.34 -7.67 35.89
CA ASP A 106 18.04 -6.64 35.17
C ASP A 106 19.39 -7.15 34.61
N THR A 107 19.54 -7.07 33.30
CA THR A 107 20.84 -7.02 32.64
C THR A 107 20.74 -5.92 31.57
N THR A 108 21.15 -4.75 31.98
CA THR A 108 21.25 -3.53 31.17
C THR A 108 22.45 -3.67 30.23
N GLU A 109 22.27 -4.24 29.06
CA GLU A 109 23.12 -3.96 27.89
C GLU A 109 22.39 -2.91 27.05
N GLU A 110 22.90 -1.69 27.02
CA GLU A 110 22.44 -0.66 26.07
C GLU A 110 22.74 -1.16 24.64
N PRO A 111 21.72 -1.34 23.77
CA PRO A 111 21.96 -1.68 22.38
C PRO A 111 22.57 -0.49 21.67
N SER A 112 23.85 -0.59 21.33
CA SER A 112 24.59 0.40 20.53
C SER A 112 24.19 0.35 19.05
N GLY A 113 22.96 0.71 18.71
CA GLY A 113 22.42 0.78 17.37
C GLY A 113 21.21 1.73 17.30
N PRO A 114 20.82 2.14 16.08
CA PRO A 114 19.56 2.89 15.94
C PRO A 114 18.39 2.04 16.47
N PRO A 115 17.39 2.66 17.11
CA PRO A 115 16.24 1.93 17.63
C PRO A 115 15.56 1.15 16.50
N PRO A 116 15.02 -0.04 16.79
CA PRO A 116 14.32 -0.83 15.78
C PRO A 116 13.14 -0.04 15.21
N PRO A 117 12.81 -0.23 13.92
CA PRO A 117 11.69 0.47 13.32
C PRO A 117 10.40 0.11 14.03
N LEU A 118 9.50 1.08 14.16
CA LEU A 118 8.19 0.89 14.82
C LEU A 118 7.32 -0.13 14.09
N LEU A 119 7.44 -0.18 12.77
CA LEU A 119 6.68 -1.05 11.87
C LEU A 119 7.52 -1.38 10.64
N SER A 120 7.59 -2.65 10.25
CA SER A 120 8.21 -3.13 9.02
C SER A 120 7.18 -3.85 8.15
N VAL A 121 7.40 -3.88 6.86
CA VAL A 121 6.55 -4.55 5.87
C VAL A 121 7.38 -5.50 5.02
N THR A 122 6.90 -6.74 4.92
CA THR A 122 7.29 -7.69 3.90
C THR A 122 6.16 -7.79 2.88
N LEU A 123 6.46 -7.63 1.59
CA LEU A 123 5.49 -7.88 0.51
C LEU A 123 5.73 -9.25 -0.08
N LYS A 124 4.69 -10.08 -0.09
CA LYS A 124 4.77 -11.44 -0.61
C LYS A 124 3.54 -11.82 -1.45
N GLY A 125 3.76 -12.72 -2.39
CA GLY A 125 2.73 -13.28 -3.24
C GLY A 125 2.20 -12.34 -4.31
N LEU A 126 1.36 -12.87 -5.17
CA LEU A 126 0.64 -12.12 -6.18
C LEU A 126 -0.81 -12.61 -6.21
N HIS A 127 -1.76 -11.69 -6.16
CA HIS A 127 -3.17 -11.98 -6.05
C HIS A 127 -3.97 -11.20 -7.09
N SER A 128 -5.14 -11.71 -7.49
CA SER A 128 -6.07 -10.99 -8.37
C SER A 128 -7.08 -10.20 -7.54
N MET A 129 -7.31 -8.94 -7.94
CA MET A 129 -8.41 -8.15 -7.37
C MET A 129 -9.79 -8.66 -7.84
N GLN A 130 -9.83 -9.35 -8.97
CA GLN A 130 -11.05 -9.96 -9.51
C GLN A 130 -11.22 -11.40 -9.01
N PRO A 131 -12.45 -11.87 -8.79
CA PRO A 131 -12.70 -13.25 -8.34
C PRO A 131 -12.33 -14.29 -9.38
N THR A 132 -12.28 -13.91 -10.67
CA THR A 132 -11.97 -14.80 -11.80
C THR A 132 -10.59 -14.48 -12.35
N ALA A 133 -9.61 -15.33 -12.07
CA ALA A 133 -8.22 -15.15 -12.48
C ALA A 133 -8.01 -15.08 -14.02
N SER A 134 -8.85 -15.76 -14.81
CA SER A 134 -8.79 -15.70 -16.28
C SER A 134 -9.28 -14.36 -16.88
N ARG A 135 -9.80 -13.45 -16.06
CA ARG A 135 -10.28 -12.12 -16.46
C ARG A 135 -9.87 -11.05 -15.47
N SER A 136 -8.59 -10.98 -15.17
CA SER A 136 -8.02 -10.05 -14.19
C SER A 136 -7.63 -8.72 -14.86
N SER A 137 -7.88 -7.62 -14.19
CA SER A 137 -7.42 -6.29 -14.61
C SER A 137 -6.42 -5.67 -13.62
N VAL A 138 -6.40 -6.16 -12.38
CA VAL A 138 -5.47 -5.71 -11.34
C VAL A 138 -4.89 -6.91 -10.62
N LEU A 139 -3.55 -6.97 -10.58
CA LEU A 139 -2.81 -7.91 -9.74
C LEU A 139 -2.02 -7.13 -8.70
N TYR A 140 -1.94 -7.65 -7.49
CA TYR A 140 -1.32 -6.97 -6.36
C TYR A 140 -0.52 -7.92 -5.47
N ALA A 141 0.48 -7.39 -4.79
CA ALA A 141 1.19 -8.04 -3.70
C ALA A 141 0.54 -7.70 -2.36
N SER A 142 0.51 -8.66 -1.45
CA SER A 142 -0.02 -8.46 -0.09
C SER A 142 1.11 -8.19 0.91
N PRO A 143 0.91 -7.29 1.88
CA PRO A 143 1.78 -7.25 3.05
C PRO A 143 1.59 -8.52 3.90
N VAL A 144 2.69 -9.04 4.42
CA VAL A 144 2.65 -10.10 5.44
C VAL A 144 2.39 -9.43 6.79
N ASP A 145 1.28 -9.74 7.40
CA ASP A 145 0.83 -9.13 8.67
C ASP A 145 0.21 -10.22 9.57
N ASN A 146 1.06 -11.09 10.08
CA ASN A 146 0.64 -12.28 10.85
C ASN A 146 -0.09 -11.92 12.14
N GLU A 147 0.29 -10.80 12.76
CA GLU A 147 -0.29 -10.30 14.01
C GLU A 147 -1.45 -9.32 13.77
N GLY A 148 -1.64 -8.86 12.54
CA GLY A 148 -2.66 -7.89 12.19
C GLY A 148 -2.35 -6.46 12.67
N THR A 149 -1.13 -6.20 13.14
CA THR A 149 -0.73 -4.88 13.67
C THR A 149 -0.73 -3.81 12.58
N LEU A 150 -0.23 -4.12 11.38
CA LEU A 150 -0.24 -3.21 10.24
C LEU A 150 -1.68 -2.87 9.83
N LEU A 151 -2.54 -3.89 9.72
CA LEU A 151 -3.94 -3.69 9.33
C LEU A 151 -4.66 -2.79 10.34
N ARG A 152 -4.55 -3.08 11.64
CA ARG A 152 -5.17 -2.26 12.69
C ARG A 152 -4.65 -0.83 12.70
N PHE A 153 -3.35 -0.65 12.49
CA PHE A 153 -2.77 0.68 12.37
C PHE A 153 -3.39 1.47 11.22
N CYS A 154 -3.52 0.85 10.06
CA CYS A 154 -4.15 1.49 8.91
C CYS A 154 -5.66 1.72 9.09
N GLU A 155 -6.36 0.84 9.81
CA GLU A 155 -7.78 1.01 10.15
C GLU A 155 -8.00 2.19 11.10
N GLU A 156 -7.15 2.38 12.12
CA GLU A 156 -7.18 3.55 13.01
C GLU A 156 -6.95 4.85 12.25
N LEU A 157 -5.94 4.87 11.37
CA LEU A 157 -5.70 6.03 10.49
C LEU A 157 -6.93 6.32 9.62
N ARG A 158 -7.50 5.29 9.00
CA ARG A 158 -8.71 5.40 8.16
C ARG A 158 -9.89 5.93 8.95
N ALA A 159 -10.15 5.39 10.14
CA ALA A 159 -11.21 5.81 11.03
C ALA A 159 -11.10 7.29 11.39
N THR A 160 -9.90 7.75 11.76
CA THR A 160 -9.62 9.16 12.08
C THR A 160 -10.02 10.11 10.93
N PHE A 161 -9.70 9.76 9.68
CA PHE A 161 -10.08 10.58 8.52
C PHE A 161 -11.58 10.47 8.18
N GLN A 162 -12.20 9.33 8.45
CA GLN A 162 -13.65 9.13 8.26
C GLN A 162 -14.46 9.91 9.29
N GLU A 163 -14.07 9.90 10.56
CA GLU A 163 -14.70 10.66 11.65
C GLU A 163 -14.60 12.17 11.41
N ALA A 164 -13.50 12.63 10.83
CA ALA A 164 -13.34 14.02 10.41
C ALA A 164 -14.15 14.40 9.16
N GLY A 165 -14.86 13.45 8.55
CA GLY A 165 -15.65 13.67 7.32
C GLY A 165 -14.82 13.91 6.07
N LEU A 166 -13.51 13.60 6.09
CA LEU A 166 -12.57 13.80 4.99
C LEU A 166 -12.49 12.58 4.06
N MET A 167 -12.89 11.42 4.54
CA MET A 167 -12.90 10.16 3.82
C MET A 167 -14.27 9.50 3.92
N ALA A 168 -14.77 8.97 2.81
CA ALA A 168 -16.07 8.30 2.82
C ALA A 168 -16.02 6.99 3.61
N VAL A 169 -17.04 6.73 4.41
CA VAL A 169 -17.22 5.43 5.06
C VAL A 169 -17.59 4.38 4.01
N GLU A 170 -16.83 3.31 3.96
CA GLU A 170 -17.07 2.17 3.09
C GLU A 170 -17.47 0.94 3.92
N ASN A 171 -18.50 0.22 3.47
CA ASN A 171 -18.99 -0.99 4.14
C ASN A 171 -18.17 -2.26 3.79
N ARG A 172 -16.93 -2.08 3.39
CA ARG A 172 -16.02 -3.19 3.08
C ARG A 172 -14.78 -3.14 3.97
N PRO A 173 -14.24 -4.30 4.36
CA PRO A 173 -12.97 -4.37 5.07
C PRO A 173 -11.85 -3.66 4.30
N LEU A 174 -10.88 -3.13 5.01
CA LEU A 174 -9.67 -2.59 4.41
C LEU A 174 -8.83 -3.75 3.84
N LEU A 175 -8.54 -3.70 2.55
CA LEU A 175 -7.62 -4.60 1.90
C LEU A 175 -6.32 -3.86 1.61
N LEU A 176 -5.29 -4.10 2.41
CA LEU A 176 -3.97 -3.56 2.15
C LEU A 176 -3.31 -4.32 0.99
N HIS A 177 -2.92 -3.59 -0.03
CA HIS A 177 -2.32 -4.17 -1.23
C HIS A 177 -1.40 -3.19 -1.95
N ALA A 178 -0.31 -3.69 -2.51
CA ALA A 178 0.53 -2.96 -3.44
C ALA A 178 0.21 -3.42 -4.87
N THR A 179 -0.32 -2.53 -5.70
CA THR A 179 -0.66 -2.87 -7.08
C THR A 179 0.61 -3.09 -7.89
N ILE A 180 0.73 -4.26 -8.51
CA ILE A 180 1.87 -4.65 -9.38
C ILE A 180 1.48 -4.54 -10.85
N ILE A 181 0.30 -5.02 -11.23
CA ILE A 181 -0.27 -4.90 -12.59
C ILE A 181 -1.59 -4.15 -12.51
N ASN A 182 -1.80 -3.23 -13.47
CA ASN A 182 -3.10 -2.62 -13.69
C ASN A 182 -3.31 -2.30 -15.17
N THR A 183 -4.20 -3.03 -15.82
CA THR A 183 -4.45 -2.94 -17.26
C THR A 183 -5.12 -1.64 -17.70
N ILE A 184 -5.59 -0.80 -16.76
CA ILE A 184 -6.16 0.53 -17.09
C ILE A 184 -5.13 1.44 -17.78
N TYR A 185 -3.84 1.17 -17.56
CA TYR A 185 -2.74 1.95 -18.13
C TYR A 185 -2.36 1.51 -19.56
N VAL A 186 -2.89 0.39 -20.03
CA VAL A 186 -2.64 -0.09 -21.40
C VAL A 186 -3.37 0.81 -22.39
N LYS A 187 -2.61 1.62 -23.14
CA LYS A 187 -3.14 2.50 -24.18
C LYS A 187 -3.42 1.71 -25.46
N GLY A 188 -4.62 1.80 -25.98
CA GLY A 188 -4.94 1.38 -27.34
C GLY A 188 -5.39 -0.05 -27.50
N ARG A 189 -6.71 -0.20 -27.51
CA ARG A 189 -7.51 -1.11 -28.37
C ARG A 189 -8.97 -0.92 -27.98
N ASN A 190 -9.61 -0.04 -28.68
CA ASN A 190 -11.01 -0.12 -29.13
C ASN A 190 -11.61 1.28 -29.30
N ARG A 191 -11.29 1.91 -30.44
CA ARG A 191 -12.15 2.96 -31.00
C ARG A 191 -13.42 2.30 -31.52
N GLY A 192 -14.38 1.96 -30.68
CA GLY A 192 -15.63 1.49 -31.24
C GLY A 192 -16.53 0.61 -30.39
N LYS A 193 -16.15 0.14 -29.22
CA LYS A 193 -17.05 -0.58 -28.32
C LYS A 193 -16.90 -0.07 -26.89
N ARG A 194 -18.05 0.19 -26.24
CA ARG A 194 -18.26 0.57 -24.85
C ARG A 194 -17.12 0.05 -23.94
N HIS A 195 -16.47 0.95 -23.22
CA HIS A 195 -15.34 0.82 -22.31
C HIS A 195 -15.25 -0.49 -21.49
N GLU A 196 -14.97 -1.61 -22.12
CA GLU A 196 -14.51 -2.79 -21.37
C GLU A 196 -13.04 -2.56 -21.01
N LYS A 197 -12.73 -2.58 -19.72
CA LYS A 197 -11.35 -2.56 -19.25
C LYS A 197 -10.62 -3.78 -19.82
N PRO A 198 -9.43 -3.62 -20.40
CA PRO A 198 -8.64 -4.76 -20.84
C PRO A 198 -8.44 -5.73 -19.67
N THR A 199 -8.59 -7.02 -19.92
CA THR A 199 -8.33 -8.08 -18.93
C THR A 199 -7.25 -9.02 -19.46
N ILE A 200 -6.55 -9.65 -18.55
CA ILE A 200 -5.53 -10.66 -18.81
C ILE A 200 -5.95 -11.99 -18.19
N ASP A 201 -5.49 -13.08 -18.76
CA ASP A 201 -5.54 -14.39 -18.09
C ASP A 201 -4.35 -14.49 -17.14
N ALA A 202 -4.62 -14.32 -15.87
CA ALA A 202 -3.61 -14.26 -14.81
C ALA A 202 -3.30 -15.63 -14.17
N ARG A 203 -3.96 -16.74 -14.58
CA ARG A 203 -3.82 -18.04 -13.91
C ARG A 203 -2.37 -18.48 -13.79
N GLY A 204 -1.64 -18.52 -14.91
CA GLY A 204 -0.24 -18.92 -14.92
C GLY A 204 0.69 -17.95 -14.18
N ILE A 205 0.39 -16.64 -14.21
CA ILE A 205 1.17 -15.63 -13.48
C ILE A 205 0.98 -15.82 -11.96
N LEU A 206 -0.26 -16.02 -11.51
CA LEU A 206 -0.58 -16.22 -10.10
C LEU A 206 0.03 -17.52 -9.57
N ASP A 207 0.05 -18.58 -10.38
CA ASP A 207 0.70 -19.85 -10.02
C ASP A 207 2.22 -19.67 -9.85
N ARG A 208 2.88 -18.94 -10.79
CA ARG A 208 4.33 -18.71 -10.76
C ARG A 208 4.77 -17.78 -9.63
N TYR A 209 3.98 -16.75 -9.31
CA TYR A 209 4.33 -15.67 -8.37
C TYR A 209 3.54 -15.70 -7.07
N GLY A 210 2.82 -16.81 -6.77
CA GLY A 210 1.99 -16.95 -5.58
C GLY A 210 2.74 -16.82 -4.26
N ASP A 211 4.02 -17.19 -4.24
CA ASP A 211 4.90 -17.10 -3.07
C ASP A 211 6.09 -16.15 -3.25
N PHE A 212 6.10 -15.36 -4.35
CA PHE A 212 7.21 -14.47 -4.66
C PHE A 212 7.37 -13.38 -3.63
N VAL A 213 8.60 -13.15 -3.14
CA VAL A 213 8.92 -12.07 -2.19
C VAL A 213 9.36 -10.84 -2.97
N TRP A 214 8.59 -9.75 -2.87
CA TRP A 214 8.87 -8.49 -3.54
C TRP A 214 9.85 -7.63 -2.78
N MET A 215 9.68 -7.56 -1.46
CA MET A 215 10.59 -6.93 -0.51
C MET A 215 10.39 -7.57 0.87
N GLU A 216 11.41 -7.53 1.72
CA GLU A 216 11.42 -8.17 3.02
C GLU A 216 11.92 -7.20 4.11
N GLU A 217 11.21 -7.19 5.25
CA GLU A 217 11.55 -6.44 6.47
C GLU A 217 11.89 -4.96 6.26
N VAL A 218 11.13 -4.29 5.38
CA VAL A 218 11.36 -2.89 5.07
C VAL A 218 10.64 -1.98 6.07
N PRO A 219 11.36 -1.05 6.72
CA PRO A 219 10.75 -0.07 7.60
C PRO A 219 9.70 0.79 6.87
N VAL A 220 8.54 0.97 7.51
CA VAL A 220 7.58 2.00 7.08
C VAL A 220 8.07 3.32 7.67
N GLU A 221 8.45 4.23 6.79
CA GLU A 221 9.04 5.51 7.22
C GLU A 221 8.00 6.63 7.32
N LYS A 222 6.98 6.60 6.44
CA LYS A 222 6.08 7.73 6.25
C LYS A 222 4.62 7.34 6.09
N ILE A 223 3.75 8.27 6.45
CA ILE A 223 2.33 8.30 6.09
C ILE A 223 2.15 9.53 5.20
N ALA A 224 1.52 9.37 4.04
CA ALA A 224 1.41 10.44 3.06
C ALA A 224 -0.02 10.64 2.53
N ILE A 225 -0.36 11.88 2.22
CA ILE A 225 -1.49 12.25 1.36
C ILE A 225 -0.92 12.53 -0.02
N CYS A 226 -1.36 11.78 -1.00
CA CYS A 226 -0.92 11.90 -2.38
C CYS A 226 -2.07 12.26 -3.31
N LYS A 227 -1.75 13.03 -4.35
CA LYS A 227 -2.68 13.37 -5.43
C LYS A 227 -2.81 12.22 -6.41
N MET A 228 -4.03 11.96 -6.88
CA MET A 228 -4.28 10.95 -7.91
C MET A 228 -3.59 11.32 -9.24
N GLY A 229 -3.07 10.30 -9.92
CA GLY A 229 -2.40 10.46 -11.20
C GLY A 229 -0.88 10.63 -11.04
N ALA A 230 -0.15 9.52 -11.16
CA ALA A 230 1.30 9.52 -11.14
C ALA A 230 1.86 10.34 -12.32
N LYS A 231 2.96 11.04 -12.09
CA LYS A 231 3.66 11.87 -13.07
C LYS A 231 5.02 11.24 -13.37
N LYS A 232 5.44 11.33 -14.63
CA LYS A 232 6.79 10.93 -15.03
C LYS A 232 7.82 11.82 -14.32
N GLN A 233 8.87 11.19 -13.85
CA GLN A 233 10.02 11.83 -13.22
C GLN A 233 11.15 11.98 -14.24
N GLU A 234 12.17 12.77 -13.91
CA GLU A 234 13.34 13.01 -14.75
C GLU A 234 14.18 11.73 -14.99
N ASP A 235 14.17 10.80 -14.04
CA ASP A 235 14.85 9.50 -14.13
C ASP A 235 14.09 8.46 -14.97
N GLY A 236 12.92 8.83 -15.51
CA GLY A 236 12.06 7.97 -16.32
C GLY A 236 11.07 7.10 -15.52
N ASP A 237 11.15 7.09 -14.18
CA ASP A 237 10.15 6.47 -13.29
C ASP A 237 8.87 7.31 -13.25
N GLU A 238 7.85 6.83 -12.53
CA GLU A 238 6.64 7.58 -12.25
C GLU A 238 6.42 7.65 -10.73
N ALA A 239 5.98 8.81 -10.24
CA ALA A 239 5.65 8.97 -8.83
C ALA A 239 4.37 9.80 -8.66
N TYR A 240 3.70 9.61 -7.52
CA TYR A 240 2.58 10.48 -7.13
C TYR A 240 3.12 11.79 -6.52
N GLU A 241 2.39 12.86 -6.77
CA GLU A 241 2.63 14.13 -6.11
C GLU A 241 2.21 14.03 -4.64
N VAL A 242 3.15 14.30 -3.73
CA VAL A 242 2.91 14.29 -2.29
C VAL A 242 2.45 15.65 -1.85
N GLU A 243 1.23 15.76 -1.33
CA GLU A 243 0.66 17.01 -0.79
C GLU A 243 1.13 17.25 0.66
N ALA A 244 1.22 16.19 1.42
CA ALA A 244 1.76 16.22 2.78
C ALA A 244 2.21 14.83 3.21
N GLU A 245 3.20 14.80 4.09
CA GLU A 245 3.67 13.57 4.74
C GLU A 245 4.06 13.83 6.19
N ILE A 246 4.05 12.79 7.00
CA ILE A 246 4.60 12.75 8.35
C ILE A 246 5.47 11.51 8.51
N ASP A 247 6.48 11.58 9.35
CA ASP A 247 7.32 10.44 9.69
C ASP A 247 6.60 9.50 10.65
N LEU A 248 6.84 8.21 10.50
CA LEU A 248 6.30 7.19 11.39
C LEU A 248 7.15 7.11 12.68
N ASN A 249 8.45 7.39 12.58
CA ASN A 249 9.44 7.25 13.63
C ASN A 249 9.63 8.51 14.46
#